data_b387bc2b8150da617d1eb44f765a1416
#
_entry.id   b387bc2b8150da617d1eb44f765a1416
#
_cell.length_a   1.000
_cell.length_b   1.000
_cell.length_c   1.000
_cell.angle_alpha   90.00
_cell.angle_beta   90.00
_cell.angle_gamma   90.00
#
_symmetry.space_group_name_H-M   'P 1'
#
loop_
_entity.id
_entity.type
_entity.pdbx_description
1 polymer ?
#
loop_
_entity_poly.entity_id
_entity_poly.type
_entity_poly.pdbx_seq_one_letter_code
_entity_poly.pdbx_strand_id
1 'polypeptide(L)'
;RVKKYYKNKKSNVFYFFSENKMSLYKKRICSNFINHPRIVPDLIYVDGPDQFKIKGKINNLTIADYEMSPMNSDILSFEHFLCPGTIIVFDGRTSNARFLNSNLQRNWYYIEDKKNNQHIFYLNENPLGEINKKQLLFYKK
;
A
#
# COMPACT_ATOMS: atom_id res chain seq x y z
N ARG A 1 11.82 3.24 -19.09
CA ARG A 1 11.99 1.86 -19.64
C ARG A 1 10.66 1.13 -19.80
N VAL A 2 9.77 1.16 -18.84
CA VAL A 2 8.48 0.44 -18.87
C VAL A 2 7.56 0.93 -19.99
N LYS A 3 7.48 2.24 -20.24
CA LYS A 3 6.68 2.83 -21.35
C LYS A 3 7.04 2.29 -22.75
N LYS A 4 8.25 1.77 -22.96
CA LYS A 4 8.73 1.28 -24.26
C LYS A 4 8.18 -0.11 -24.60
N TYR A 5 7.85 -0.94 -23.60
CA TYR A 5 7.39 -2.31 -23.81
C TYR A 5 5.88 -2.44 -24.10
N TYR A 6 5.07 -1.43 -23.72
CA TYR A 6 3.61 -1.51 -23.80
C TYR A 6 2.97 -0.64 -24.90
N LYS A 7 3.78 -0.09 -25.80
CA LYS A 7 3.31 0.86 -26.84
C LYS A 7 2.30 0.29 -27.86
N ASN A 8 2.09 -1.02 -27.92
CA ASN A 8 1.30 -1.67 -28.99
C ASN A 8 0.16 -2.59 -28.53
N LYS A 9 -0.24 -2.56 -27.25
CA LYS A 9 -1.44 -3.31 -26.81
C LYS A 9 -2.45 -2.32 -26.20
N LYS A 10 -3.72 -2.46 -26.55
CA LYS A 10 -4.86 -1.89 -25.79
C LYS A 10 -4.80 -2.53 -24.38
N SER A 11 -3.94 -2.04 -23.51
CA SER A 11 -3.83 -2.49 -22.14
C SER A 11 -4.61 -1.52 -21.25
N ASN A 12 -5.47 -2.03 -20.40
CA ASN A 12 -6.12 -1.27 -19.32
C ASN A 12 -5.11 -0.93 -18.19
N VAL A 13 -3.82 -0.75 -18.53
CA VAL A 13 -2.76 -0.43 -17.59
C VAL A 13 -2.45 1.06 -17.67
N PHE A 14 -2.59 1.74 -16.54
CA PHE A 14 -2.26 3.15 -16.38
C PHE A 14 -1.02 3.30 -15.51
N TYR A 15 -0.07 4.13 -15.95
CA TYR A 15 1.12 4.48 -15.18
C TYR A 15 0.94 5.81 -14.50
N PHE A 16 1.08 5.81 -13.18
CA PHE A 16 1.02 7.01 -12.37
C PHE A 16 2.36 7.19 -11.67
N PHE A 17 3.02 8.32 -11.93
CA PHE A 17 4.29 8.66 -11.27
C PHE A 17 4.03 9.62 -10.11
N SER A 18 4.63 9.30 -8.95
CA SER A 18 4.66 10.20 -7.80
C SER A 18 6.02 10.12 -7.11
N GLU A 19 6.50 11.26 -6.61
CA GLU A 19 7.68 11.29 -5.75
C GLU A 19 7.32 10.82 -4.35
N ASN A 20 8.25 10.13 -3.68
CA ASN A 20 8.14 9.75 -2.28
C ASN A 20 8.98 10.69 -1.41
N LYS A 21 8.42 11.17 -0.30
CA LYS A 21 9.07 12.11 0.63
C LYS A 21 8.93 11.67 2.07
N MET A 22 9.89 12.10 2.88
CA MET A 22 9.79 11.99 4.33
C MET A 22 8.55 12.71 4.85
N SER A 23 7.84 12.09 5.77
CA SER A 23 6.56 12.54 6.31
C SER A 23 6.39 12.12 7.77
N LEU A 24 5.34 12.62 8.41
CA LEU A 24 4.89 12.20 9.74
C LEU A 24 3.48 11.61 9.65
N TYR A 25 3.30 10.44 10.23
CA TYR A 25 1.98 9.87 10.49
C TYR A 25 1.75 9.78 12.01
N LYS A 26 0.80 10.54 12.53
CA LYS A 26 0.52 10.60 13.98
C LYS A 26 1.81 10.76 14.82
N LYS A 27 2.67 11.72 14.44
CA LYS A 27 4.00 12.01 15.03
C LYS A 27 5.05 10.90 14.83
N ARG A 28 4.79 9.83 14.09
CA ARG A 28 5.77 8.82 13.72
C ARG A 28 6.43 9.18 12.41
N ILE A 29 7.76 9.06 12.34
CA ILE A 29 8.52 9.31 11.11
C ILE A 29 8.24 8.18 10.13
N CYS A 30 7.88 8.55 8.92
CA CYS A 30 7.57 7.65 7.81
C CYS A 30 7.87 8.34 6.47
N SER A 31 7.44 7.75 5.39
CA SER A 31 7.40 8.39 4.07
C SER A 31 6.01 8.27 3.46
N ASN A 32 5.73 9.10 2.47
CA ASN A 32 4.53 8.97 1.65
C ASN A 32 4.76 9.51 0.25
N PHE A 33 3.98 9.03 -0.71
CA PHE A 33 3.91 9.60 -2.05
C PHE A 33 3.13 10.92 -2.03
N ILE A 34 3.61 11.91 -2.79
CA ILE A 34 3.01 13.26 -2.81
C ILE A 34 1.61 13.23 -3.43
N ASN A 35 1.43 12.39 -4.43
CA ASN A 35 0.17 12.25 -5.16
C ASN A 35 -0.26 10.79 -5.21
N HIS A 36 -1.56 10.56 -5.12
CA HIS A 36 -2.19 9.25 -5.27
C HIS A 36 -3.13 9.24 -6.47
N PRO A 37 -3.27 8.10 -7.16
CA PRO A 37 -4.32 7.95 -8.16
C PRO A 37 -5.70 8.02 -7.47
N ARG A 38 -6.68 8.62 -8.14
CA ARG A 38 -8.06 8.73 -7.63
C ARG A 38 -8.84 7.46 -7.92
N ILE A 39 -8.48 6.39 -7.23
CA ILE A 39 -9.13 5.07 -7.35
C ILE A 39 -9.40 4.48 -5.96
N VAL A 40 -10.40 3.62 -5.87
CA VAL A 40 -10.60 2.72 -4.74
C VAL A 40 -10.25 1.31 -5.23
N PRO A 41 -9.06 0.80 -4.90
CA PRO A 41 -8.59 -0.48 -5.43
C PRO A 41 -9.19 -1.66 -4.68
N ASP A 42 -9.38 -2.78 -5.38
CA ASP A 42 -9.73 -4.07 -4.78
C ASP A 42 -8.48 -4.83 -4.30
N LEU A 43 -7.36 -4.59 -4.97
CA LEU A 43 -6.05 -5.17 -4.65
C LEU A 43 -4.98 -4.08 -4.65
N ILE A 44 -4.17 -4.05 -3.61
CA ILE A 44 -2.98 -3.22 -3.50
C ILE A 44 -1.77 -4.15 -3.37
N TYR A 45 -0.87 -4.14 -4.35
CA TYR A 45 0.38 -4.85 -4.28
C TYR A 45 1.52 -3.87 -4.00
N VAL A 46 2.26 -4.09 -2.91
CA VAL A 46 3.30 -3.19 -2.42
C VAL A 46 4.67 -3.82 -2.56
N ASP A 47 5.44 -3.35 -3.53
CA ASP A 47 6.86 -3.67 -3.73
C ASP A 47 7.74 -2.40 -3.71
N GLY A 48 7.34 -1.40 -2.95
CA GLY A 48 8.01 -0.10 -2.86
C GLY A 48 7.72 0.60 -1.54
N PRO A 49 8.16 1.82 -1.40
CA PRO A 49 9.02 2.60 -2.30
C PRO A 49 10.49 2.11 -2.32
N ASP A 50 11.23 2.51 -3.36
CA ASP A 50 12.70 2.41 -3.36
C ASP A 50 13.22 3.34 -2.25
N GLN A 51 13.80 2.74 -1.22
CA GLN A 51 14.21 3.43 0.02
C GLN A 51 15.16 4.60 -0.28
N PHE A 52 16.14 4.39 -1.17
CA PHE A 52 17.16 5.39 -1.44
C PHE A 52 16.71 6.55 -2.34
N LYS A 53 15.50 6.48 -2.89
CA LYS A 53 14.87 7.56 -3.66
C LYS A 53 13.92 8.43 -2.85
N ILE A 54 13.74 8.13 -1.56
CA ILE A 54 12.92 8.94 -0.66
C ILE A 54 13.61 10.27 -0.39
N LYS A 55 12.90 11.38 -0.58
CA LYS A 55 13.44 12.73 -0.45
C LYS A 55 13.16 13.35 0.91
N GLY A 56 14.07 14.21 1.35
CA GLY A 56 13.91 15.03 2.54
C GLY A 56 14.39 14.36 3.83
N LYS A 57 14.26 15.12 4.91
CA LYS A 57 14.62 14.71 6.29
C LYS A 57 13.60 15.27 7.28
N ILE A 58 13.39 14.57 8.38
CA ILE A 58 12.61 15.04 9.53
C ILE A 58 13.47 14.85 10.76
N ASN A 59 13.72 15.93 11.52
CA ASN A 59 14.61 15.95 12.69
C ASN A 59 15.99 15.33 12.36
N ASN A 60 16.56 15.69 11.21
CA ASN A 60 17.81 15.14 10.66
C ASN A 60 17.79 13.64 10.32
N LEU A 61 16.68 12.95 10.48
CA LEU A 61 16.51 11.54 10.09
C LEU A 61 15.97 11.44 8.67
N THR A 62 16.45 10.45 7.93
CA THR A 62 15.92 10.03 6.63
C THR A 62 15.83 8.52 6.57
N ILE A 63 14.79 8.02 5.93
CA ILE A 63 14.67 6.58 5.64
C ILE A 63 15.62 6.18 4.50
N ALA A 64 16.09 7.13 3.68
CA ALA A 64 17.09 6.90 2.64
C ALA A 64 18.50 6.71 3.24
N ASP A 65 18.63 5.73 4.14
CA ASP A 65 19.83 5.38 4.87
C ASP A 65 19.89 3.86 5.05
N TYR A 66 21.08 3.27 5.04
CA TYR A 66 21.26 1.80 5.19
C TYR A 66 20.88 1.29 6.59
N GLU A 67 20.96 2.13 7.61
CA GLU A 67 20.60 1.79 9.00
C GLU A 67 19.09 1.89 9.26
N MET A 68 18.31 2.36 8.26
CA MET A 68 16.88 2.63 8.43
C MET A 68 16.04 1.65 7.61
N SER A 69 14.86 1.31 8.14
CA SER A 69 13.86 0.52 7.42
C SER A 69 12.82 1.41 6.76
N PRO A 70 12.36 1.11 5.54
CA PRO A 70 11.32 1.88 4.89
C PRO A 70 9.99 1.72 5.63
N MET A 71 9.36 2.85 5.98
CA MET A 71 8.04 2.96 6.58
C MET A 71 7.21 3.90 5.72
N ASN A 72 6.17 3.40 5.08
CA ASN A 72 5.29 4.19 4.21
C ASN A 72 3.88 4.24 4.79
N SER A 73 3.28 5.44 4.80
CA SER A 73 1.98 5.70 5.41
C SER A 73 0.84 5.88 4.41
N ASP A 74 1.07 5.70 3.12
CA ASP A 74 0.08 6.02 2.09
C ASP A 74 -1.26 5.33 2.33
N ILE A 75 -1.25 4.01 2.52
CA ILE A 75 -2.47 3.22 2.74
C ILE A 75 -3.24 3.71 3.97
N LEU A 76 -2.53 4.11 5.03
CA LEU A 76 -3.16 4.65 6.24
C LEU A 76 -3.90 5.95 5.99
N SER A 77 -3.47 6.74 4.99
CA SER A 77 -4.08 8.02 4.67
C SER A 77 -5.43 7.90 3.97
N PHE A 78 -5.66 6.79 3.24
CA PHE A 78 -6.91 6.53 2.52
C PHE A 78 -7.62 5.24 2.94
N GLU A 79 -7.20 4.63 4.04
CA GLU A 79 -7.78 3.39 4.58
C GLU A 79 -9.32 3.39 4.59
N HIS A 80 -9.92 4.51 5.02
CA HIS A 80 -11.37 4.63 5.17
C HIS A 80 -12.14 4.65 3.84
N PHE A 81 -11.47 4.90 2.72
CA PHE A 81 -12.08 4.82 1.39
C PHE A 81 -12.11 3.40 0.81
N LEU A 82 -11.34 2.45 1.41
CA LEU A 82 -11.27 1.08 0.92
C LEU A 82 -12.58 0.33 1.20
N CYS A 83 -12.99 -0.49 0.25
CA CYS A 83 -14.20 -1.31 0.38
C CYS A 83 -13.91 -2.63 1.11
N PRO A 84 -14.84 -3.16 1.91
CA PRO A 84 -14.77 -4.53 2.42
C PRO A 84 -14.42 -5.52 1.30
N GLY A 85 -13.49 -6.43 1.58
CA GLY A 85 -12.94 -7.35 0.59
C GLY A 85 -11.66 -6.87 -0.09
N THR A 86 -11.23 -5.63 0.13
CA THR A 86 -9.92 -5.16 -0.35
C THR A 86 -8.80 -6.02 0.24
N ILE A 87 -7.84 -6.38 -0.62
CA ILE A 87 -6.65 -7.13 -0.26
C ILE A 87 -5.42 -6.24 -0.43
N ILE A 88 -4.51 -6.29 0.55
CA ILE A 88 -3.19 -5.65 0.46
C ILE A 88 -2.14 -6.75 0.57
N VAL A 89 -1.20 -6.78 -0.36
CA VAL A 89 -0.06 -7.72 -0.36
C VAL A 89 1.24 -6.93 -0.34
N PHE A 90 2.08 -7.20 0.65
CA PHE A 90 3.47 -6.74 0.65
C PHE A 90 4.38 -7.88 0.21
N ASP A 91 5.26 -7.60 -0.75
CA ASP A 91 6.29 -8.52 -1.19
C ASP A 91 7.60 -8.23 -0.42
N GLY A 92 7.91 -9.08 0.53
CA GLY A 92 8.95 -8.83 1.53
C GLY A 92 8.56 -7.70 2.50
N ARG A 93 9.19 -6.57 2.42
CA ARG A 93 8.85 -5.30 3.12
C ARG A 93 8.31 -5.45 4.56
N THR A 94 8.82 -6.41 5.32
CA THR A 94 8.31 -6.80 6.67
C THR A 94 8.16 -5.61 7.61
N SER A 95 9.14 -4.70 7.66
CA SER A 95 9.07 -3.51 8.52
C SER A 95 7.91 -2.62 8.16
N ASN A 96 7.66 -2.40 6.86
CA ASN A 96 6.55 -1.61 6.38
C ASN A 96 5.20 -2.29 6.65
N ALA A 97 5.10 -3.60 6.43
CA ALA A 97 3.90 -4.37 6.74
C ALA A 97 3.56 -4.34 8.24
N ARG A 98 4.55 -4.46 9.12
CA ARG A 98 4.36 -4.34 10.58
C ARG A 98 3.98 -2.93 11.01
N PHE A 99 4.56 -1.91 10.37
CA PHE A 99 4.15 -0.52 10.60
C PHE A 99 2.70 -0.32 10.19
N LEU A 100 2.29 -0.82 9.03
CA LEU A 100 0.90 -0.79 8.58
C LEU A 100 -0.02 -1.49 9.59
N ASN A 101 0.28 -2.74 9.94
CA ASN A 101 -0.53 -3.55 10.86
C ASN A 101 -0.77 -2.86 12.21
N SER A 102 0.26 -2.18 12.74
CA SER A 102 0.15 -1.46 14.03
C SER A 102 -0.62 -0.15 13.95
N ASN A 103 -0.99 0.33 12.78
CA ASN A 103 -1.64 1.62 12.58
C ASN A 103 -3.00 1.57 11.87
N LEU A 104 -3.34 0.46 11.23
CA LEU A 104 -4.66 0.20 10.66
C LEU A 104 -5.73 0.29 11.75
N GLN A 105 -6.88 0.87 11.42
CA GLN A 105 -7.98 1.14 12.36
C GLN A 105 -9.22 0.30 12.10
N ARG A 106 -9.37 -0.20 10.86
CA ARG A 106 -10.52 -1.01 10.46
C ARG A 106 -10.27 -2.49 10.75
N ASN A 107 -11.24 -3.35 10.50
CA ASN A 107 -11.17 -4.78 10.80
C ASN A 107 -10.38 -5.54 9.72
N TRP A 108 -9.06 -5.48 9.79
CA TRP A 108 -8.17 -6.18 8.90
C TRP A 108 -7.76 -7.54 9.46
N TYR A 109 -7.91 -8.57 8.64
CA TYR A 109 -7.31 -9.88 8.89
C TYR A 109 -5.90 -9.88 8.30
N TYR A 110 -4.89 -10.19 9.12
CA TYR A 110 -3.48 -10.16 8.75
C TYR A 110 -2.86 -11.55 8.77
N ILE A 111 -2.12 -11.89 7.71
CA ILE A 111 -1.36 -13.13 7.56
C ILE A 111 0.09 -12.78 7.22
N GLU A 112 1.05 -13.34 7.95
CA GLU A 112 2.47 -13.36 7.58
C GLU A 112 2.78 -14.72 6.94
N ASP A 113 2.90 -14.76 5.61
CA ASP A 113 3.32 -15.94 4.85
C ASP A 113 4.85 -15.98 4.79
N LYS A 114 5.47 -16.62 5.76
CA LYS A 114 6.92 -16.76 5.86
C LYS A 114 7.52 -17.57 4.71
N LYS A 115 6.78 -18.53 4.16
CA LYS A 115 7.25 -19.39 3.07
C LYS A 115 7.47 -18.58 1.79
N ASN A 116 6.56 -17.68 1.48
CA ASN A 116 6.60 -16.85 0.28
C ASN A 116 7.15 -15.44 0.55
N ASN A 117 7.56 -15.15 1.79
CA ASN A 117 8.03 -13.82 2.23
C ASN A 117 7.01 -12.72 1.93
N GLN A 118 5.73 -13.00 2.21
CA GLN A 118 4.63 -12.08 1.94
C GLN A 118 3.85 -11.72 3.20
N HIS A 119 3.28 -10.52 3.21
CA HIS A 119 2.36 -10.07 4.23
C HIS A 119 1.04 -9.70 3.56
N ILE A 120 -0.05 -10.34 3.98
CA ILE A 120 -1.36 -10.21 3.35
C ILE A 120 -2.34 -9.62 4.36
N PHE A 121 -3.07 -8.60 3.95
CA PHE A 121 -4.16 -8.00 4.71
C PHE A 121 -5.46 -8.17 3.92
N TYR A 122 -6.52 -8.52 4.59
CA TYR A 122 -7.86 -8.63 4.03
C TYR A 122 -8.83 -7.81 4.88
N LEU A 123 -9.54 -6.87 4.25
CA LEU A 123 -10.53 -6.04 4.96
C LEU A 123 -11.80 -6.84 5.19
N ASN A 124 -11.94 -7.37 6.40
CA ASN A 124 -13.01 -8.28 6.82
C ASN A 124 -14.15 -7.53 7.51
N GLU A 125 -14.96 -6.84 6.73
CA GLU A 125 -16.11 -6.10 7.21
C GLU A 125 -17.38 -6.47 6.43
N ASN A 126 -18.53 -6.08 6.98
CA ASN A 126 -19.81 -6.19 6.29
C ASN A 126 -19.82 -5.32 5.03
N PRO A 127 -20.50 -5.77 3.94
CA PRO A 127 -20.53 -5.03 2.69
C PRO A 127 -21.18 -3.66 2.86
N LEU A 128 -20.66 -2.66 2.11
CA LEU A 128 -21.14 -1.28 2.08
C LEU A 128 -22.39 -1.09 1.19
N GLY A 129 -23.19 -2.13 0.99
CA GLY A 129 -24.38 -2.11 0.17
C GLY A 129 -24.36 -3.20 -0.91
N GLU A 130 -25.40 -3.21 -1.77
CA GLU A 130 -25.63 -4.33 -2.70
C GLU A 130 -24.54 -4.52 -3.75
N ILE A 131 -23.88 -3.46 -4.20
CA ILE A 131 -22.79 -3.57 -5.20
C ILE A 131 -21.60 -4.27 -4.56
N ASN A 132 -21.14 -3.81 -3.41
CA ASN A 132 -20.00 -4.41 -2.69
C ASN A 132 -20.34 -5.85 -2.22
N LYS A 133 -21.59 -6.11 -1.84
CA LYS A 133 -22.06 -7.47 -1.51
C LYS A 133 -21.93 -8.43 -2.70
N LYS A 134 -22.33 -8.02 -3.89
CA LYS A 134 -22.17 -8.83 -5.12
C LYS A 134 -20.69 -9.07 -5.44
N GLN A 135 -19.83 -8.09 -5.25
CA GLN A 135 -18.39 -8.17 -5.41
C GLN A 135 -17.77 -9.21 -4.45
N LEU A 136 -18.12 -9.14 -3.15
CA LEU A 136 -17.66 -10.10 -2.16
C LEU A 136 -18.12 -11.53 -2.45
N LEU A 137 -19.34 -11.72 -2.96
CA LEU A 137 -19.84 -13.02 -3.39
C LEU A 137 -19.10 -13.56 -4.61
N PHE A 138 -18.66 -12.68 -5.51
CA PHE A 138 -17.84 -13.08 -6.66
C PHE A 138 -16.44 -13.57 -6.24
N TYR A 139 -15.81 -12.93 -5.26
CA TYR A 139 -14.48 -13.35 -4.76
C TYR A 139 -14.51 -14.65 -3.95
N LYS A 140 -15.67 -15.09 -3.48
CA LYS A 140 -15.81 -16.35 -2.72
C LYS A 140 -16.06 -17.57 -3.60
N LYS A 141 -16.18 -17.39 -4.91
CA LYS A 141 -16.31 -18.48 -5.90
C LYS A 141 -14.95 -18.98 -6.36
#